data_4d2ecff3fce5a036a10168754afa5d26
#
_entry.id   4d2ecff3fce5a036a10168754afa5d26
#
_cell.length_a   1.000
_cell.length_b   1.000
_cell.length_c   1.000
_cell.angle_alpha   90.00
_cell.angle_beta   90.00
_cell.angle_gamma   90.00
#
_symmetry.space_group_name_H-M   'P 1'
#
loop_
_entity.id
_entity.type
_entity.pdbx_description
1 polymer ?
#
loop_
_entity_poly.entity_id
_entity_poly.type
_entity_poly.pdbx_seq_one_letter_code
_entity_poly.pdbx_strand_id
1 'polypeptide(L)'
;MKTRSLIIISAILLGGCKNNTDKADAFGNFEATEVLVSAETSGRIQKFIVVEGSEINKDAEIALIDTTIFHLQKGEIEATMKSVKTRINSINAQNDILNQQIENLNVNVNRIEKMLKDDAATQKQFDDLSGQVAVLQKQIAANNTQKASVAAELSVYESKKTTLNEQIKRSCVRSPLKGTIIEKYSEAGEITATGKPLVKIADLSVIKLKVYISGAQLGSIKTGQQCTVRIDKGEKEYSSFSGTISYISGKAEFTPKIIQTKEERVTLVYAVNIDVLNDGSLKSGMPGEAIFQGVNN
;
A
#
# COMPACT_ATOMS: atom_id res chain seq x y z
N MET A 1 74.39 -70.88 9.36
CA MET A 1 74.95 -69.50 9.46
C MET A 1 73.81 -68.59 9.21
N LYS A 2 73.55 -67.79 10.13
CA LYS A 2 72.67 -66.65 10.45
C LYS A 2 71.74 -66.12 9.31
N THR A 3 70.48 -66.44 9.34
CA THR A 3 69.39 -65.79 8.65
C THR A 3 68.79 -64.68 9.56
N ARG A 4 68.88 -63.43 9.13
CA ARG A 4 68.22 -62.31 9.80
C ARG A 4 66.86 -62.09 9.20
N SER A 5 65.81 -62.38 9.95
CA SER A 5 64.43 -62.03 9.63
C SER A 5 64.22 -60.54 9.73
N LEU A 6 63.79 -59.93 8.63
CA LEU A 6 63.37 -58.51 8.54
C LEU A 6 61.85 -58.44 8.70
N ILE A 7 61.39 -57.98 9.87
CA ILE A 7 59.96 -57.76 10.12
C ILE A 7 59.58 -56.39 9.53
N ILE A 8 58.87 -56.39 8.43
CA ILE A 8 58.22 -55.20 7.86
C ILE A 8 56.90 -54.99 8.53
N ILE A 9 56.81 -53.98 9.44
CA ILE A 9 55.56 -53.50 10.03
C ILE A 9 54.86 -52.65 9.00
N SER A 10 53.84 -53.20 8.33
CA SER A 10 52.95 -52.46 7.45
C SER A 10 51.94 -51.70 8.33
N ALA A 11 52.15 -50.40 8.49
CA ALA A 11 51.17 -49.47 9.13
C ALA A 11 50.05 -49.23 8.13
N ILE A 12 48.94 -49.94 8.31
CA ILE A 12 47.70 -49.70 7.57
C ILE A 12 47.10 -48.41 8.14
N LEU A 13 47.29 -47.31 7.42
CA LEU A 13 46.53 -46.07 7.59
C LEU A 13 45.07 -46.33 7.18
N LEU A 14 44.27 -46.71 8.14
CA LEU A 14 42.79 -46.65 8.02
C LEU A 14 42.40 -45.15 7.93
N GLY A 15 42.45 -44.61 6.73
CA GLY A 15 41.76 -43.41 6.39
C GLY A 15 40.23 -43.69 6.48
N GLY A 16 39.68 -43.46 7.65
CA GLY A 16 38.22 -43.46 7.82
C GLY A 16 37.63 -42.35 6.93
N CYS A 17 37.07 -42.74 5.80
CA CYS A 17 36.12 -41.90 5.08
C CYS A 17 34.96 -41.62 6.08
N LYS A 18 34.99 -40.50 6.73
CA LYS A 18 33.85 -39.96 7.45
C LYS A 18 32.84 -39.61 6.34
N ASN A 19 31.99 -40.57 6.00
CA ASN A 19 30.77 -40.31 5.23
C ASN A 19 29.92 -39.38 6.09
N ASN A 20 30.21 -38.10 6.03
CA ASN A 20 29.34 -37.07 6.55
C ASN A 20 28.19 -36.95 5.53
N THR A 21 27.26 -37.91 5.54
CA THR A 21 25.97 -37.67 4.93
C THR A 21 25.35 -36.57 5.79
N ASP A 22 25.48 -35.33 5.32
CA ASP A 22 24.85 -34.18 5.94
C ASP A 22 23.33 -34.44 5.96
N LYS A 23 22.86 -35.04 7.07
CA LYS A 23 21.44 -35.22 7.28
C LYS A 23 20.84 -33.83 7.45
N ALA A 24 19.69 -33.62 6.81
CA ALA A 24 18.94 -32.40 7.01
C ALA A 24 18.43 -32.34 8.48
N ASP A 25 18.55 -31.20 9.10
CA ASP A 25 18.09 -30.95 10.47
C ASP A 25 16.60 -30.65 10.55
N ALA A 26 16.04 -30.10 9.48
CA ALA A 26 14.63 -29.73 9.39
C ALA A 26 14.12 -29.79 7.94
N PHE A 27 12.83 -30.07 7.81
CA PHE A 27 12.14 -30.18 6.53
C PHE A 27 10.95 -29.23 6.50
N GLY A 28 10.61 -28.76 5.30
CA GLY A 28 9.48 -27.88 5.13
C GLY A 28 9.19 -27.53 3.67
N ASN A 29 8.39 -26.48 3.48
CA ASN A 29 8.03 -26.02 2.16
C ASN A 29 8.36 -24.54 1.99
N PHE A 30 8.65 -24.16 0.76
CA PHE A 30 8.83 -22.76 0.39
C PHE A 30 7.49 -22.05 0.34
N GLU A 31 7.43 -20.87 0.93
CA GLU A 31 6.28 -19.97 0.90
C GLU A 31 6.72 -18.61 0.36
N ALA A 32 5.96 -18.03 -0.57
CA ALA A 32 6.17 -16.69 -1.05
C ALA A 32 5.34 -15.69 -0.23
N THR A 33 5.78 -14.44 -0.16
CA THR A 33 4.93 -13.37 0.35
C THR A 33 3.94 -12.98 -0.72
N GLU A 34 2.67 -13.32 -0.50
CA GLU A 34 1.58 -13.08 -1.45
C GLU A 34 0.73 -11.89 -1.03
N VAL A 35 0.32 -11.08 -2.00
CA VAL A 35 -0.64 -9.99 -1.82
C VAL A 35 -1.82 -10.19 -2.74
N LEU A 36 -3.00 -10.18 -2.17
CA LEU A 36 -4.26 -10.25 -2.91
C LEU A 36 -4.71 -8.83 -3.26
N VAL A 37 -4.63 -8.47 -4.54
CA VAL A 37 -5.07 -7.16 -5.04
C VAL A 37 -6.55 -7.26 -5.39
N SER A 38 -7.36 -6.45 -4.74
CA SER A 38 -8.83 -6.41 -4.89
C SER A 38 -9.29 -5.10 -5.52
N ALA A 39 -10.47 -5.11 -6.12
CA ALA A 39 -11.13 -3.92 -6.63
C ALA A 39 -11.47 -2.95 -5.50
N GLU A 40 -11.14 -1.67 -5.65
CA GLU A 40 -11.52 -0.61 -4.70
C GLU A 40 -12.82 0.10 -5.09
N THR A 41 -13.28 -0.09 -6.33
CA THR A 41 -14.54 0.45 -6.86
C THR A 41 -15.36 -0.64 -7.54
N SER A 42 -16.66 -0.40 -7.69
CA SER A 42 -17.57 -1.30 -8.39
C SER A 42 -17.80 -0.81 -9.81
N GLY A 43 -17.85 -1.72 -10.78
CA GLY A 43 -18.12 -1.41 -12.17
C GLY A 43 -17.68 -2.53 -13.12
N ARG A 44 -17.82 -2.30 -14.42
CA ARG A 44 -17.31 -3.22 -15.44
C ARG A 44 -15.78 -3.04 -15.60
N ILE A 45 -15.03 -4.12 -15.66
CA ILE A 45 -13.60 -4.11 -15.97
C ILE A 45 -13.46 -3.83 -17.47
N GLN A 46 -13.01 -2.62 -17.82
CA GLN A 46 -12.80 -2.20 -19.22
C GLN A 46 -11.52 -2.80 -19.79
N LYS A 47 -10.47 -2.86 -18.96
CA LYS A 47 -9.17 -3.42 -19.34
C LYS A 47 -8.64 -4.28 -18.21
N PHE A 48 -8.00 -5.38 -18.59
CA PHE A 48 -7.25 -6.25 -17.70
C PHE A 48 -5.98 -6.67 -18.45
N ILE A 49 -4.84 -6.12 -18.06
CA ILE A 49 -3.63 -6.13 -18.91
C ILE A 49 -2.55 -7.12 -18.44
N VAL A 50 -2.75 -7.77 -17.30
CA VAL A 50 -1.77 -8.69 -16.72
C VAL A 50 -2.09 -10.14 -17.09
N VAL A 51 -1.05 -10.96 -17.16
CA VAL A 51 -1.10 -12.40 -17.48
C VAL A 51 -0.45 -13.17 -16.35
N GLU A 52 -1.01 -14.33 -16.00
CA GLU A 52 -0.42 -15.23 -15.00
C GLU A 52 1.01 -15.63 -15.41
N GLY A 53 1.91 -15.67 -14.43
CA GLY A 53 3.33 -15.91 -14.61
C GLY A 53 4.16 -14.70 -15.08
N SER A 54 3.53 -13.57 -15.44
CA SER A 54 4.27 -12.37 -15.84
C SER A 54 4.78 -11.58 -14.64
N GLU A 55 5.92 -10.93 -14.80
CA GLU A 55 6.43 -9.96 -13.83
C GLU A 55 5.68 -8.64 -13.94
N ILE A 56 5.46 -8.01 -12.80
CA ILE A 56 4.85 -6.68 -12.69
C ILE A 56 5.69 -5.80 -11.76
N ASN A 57 5.85 -4.52 -12.13
CA ASN A 57 6.50 -3.53 -11.28
C ASN A 57 5.49 -2.91 -10.30
N LYS A 58 6.00 -2.39 -9.19
CA LYS A 58 5.20 -1.57 -8.28
C LYS A 58 4.58 -0.39 -9.03
N ASP A 59 3.33 -0.05 -8.69
CA ASP A 59 2.50 1.01 -9.30
C ASP A 59 2.11 0.78 -10.77
N ALA A 60 2.51 -0.34 -11.39
CA ALA A 60 2.05 -0.70 -12.73
C ALA A 60 0.54 -1.00 -12.74
N GLU A 61 -0.12 -0.64 -13.83
CA GLU A 61 -1.56 -0.86 -14.00
C GLU A 61 -1.87 -2.34 -14.19
N ILE A 62 -2.87 -2.83 -13.46
CA ILE A 62 -3.39 -4.19 -13.53
C ILE A 62 -4.70 -4.22 -14.32
N ALA A 63 -5.63 -3.36 -13.91
CA ALA A 63 -6.97 -3.30 -14.47
C ALA A 63 -7.51 -1.87 -14.44
N LEU A 64 -8.39 -1.57 -15.37
CA LEU A 64 -9.18 -0.34 -15.40
C LEU A 64 -10.67 -0.70 -15.27
N ILE A 65 -11.29 -0.21 -14.21
CA ILE A 65 -12.72 -0.32 -13.96
C ILE A 65 -13.41 0.91 -14.57
N ASP A 66 -14.61 0.75 -15.11
CA ASP A 66 -15.35 1.82 -15.79
C ASP A 66 -15.57 3.05 -14.88
N THR A 67 -15.09 4.20 -15.36
CA THR A 67 -15.17 5.48 -14.66
C THR A 67 -16.22 6.43 -15.24
N THR A 68 -17.00 5.98 -16.23
CA THR A 68 -17.94 6.85 -16.98
C THR A 68 -18.88 7.59 -16.06
N ILE A 69 -19.48 6.89 -15.09
CA ILE A 69 -20.43 7.50 -14.16
C ILE A 69 -19.76 8.56 -13.27
N PHE A 70 -18.53 8.30 -12.80
CA PHE A 70 -17.78 9.28 -11.99
C PHE A 70 -17.41 10.54 -12.79
N HIS A 71 -17.07 10.39 -14.08
CA HIS A 71 -16.80 11.53 -14.96
C HIS A 71 -18.05 12.36 -15.22
N LEU A 72 -19.23 11.72 -15.42
CA LEU A 72 -20.49 12.42 -15.58
C LEU A 72 -20.89 13.20 -14.32
N GLN A 73 -20.80 12.57 -13.14
CA GLN A 73 -21.05 13.24 -11.87
C GLN A 73 -20.08 14.39 -11.59
N LYS A 74 -18.81 14.23 -11.95
CA LYS A 74 -17.82 15.32 -11.86
C LYS A 74 -18.18 16.49 -12.75
N GLY A 75 -18.63 16.24 -13.98
CA GLY A 75 -19.10 17.28 -14.91
C GLY A 75 -20.31 18.05 -14.36
N GLU A 76 -21.26 17.37 -13.72
CA GLU A 76 -22.41 17.99 -13.07
C GLU A 76 -21.99 18.92 -11.91
N ILE A 77 -21.07 18.44 -11.06
CA ILE A 77 -20.52 19.26 -9.95
C ILE A 77 -19.77 20.47 -10.52
N GLU A 78 -18.96 20.33 -11.57
CA GLU A 78 -18.25 21.44 -12.19
C GLU A 78 -19.20 22.48 -12.77
N ALA A 79 -20.30 22.08 -13.39
CA ALA A 79 -21.36 22.98 -13.85
C ALA A 79 -22.01 23.73 -12.69
N THR A 80 -22.32 23.04 -11.59
CA THR A 80 -22.87 23.65 -10.38
C THR A 80 -21.91 24.65 -9.77
N MET A 81 -20.62 24.31 -9.64
CA MET A 81 -19.58 25.21 -9.14
C MET A 81 -19.48 26.48 -9.99
N LYS A 82 -19.61 26.38 -11.32
CA LYS A 82 -19.61 27.53 -12.22
C LYS A 82 -20.81 28.45 -11.92
N SER A 83 -21.99 27.89 -11.69
CA SER A 83 -23.19 28.65 -11.32
C SER A 83 -23.00 29.38 -9.98
N VAL A 84 -22.47 28.69 -8.96
CA VAL A 84 -22.18 29.29 -7.65
C VAL A 84 -21.15 30.43 -7.76
N LYS A 85 -20.10 30.26 -8.56
CA LYS A 85 -19.12 31.32 -8.81
C LYS A 85 -19.74 32.56 -9.47
N THR A 86 -20.71 32.39 -10.37
CA THR A 86 -21.45 33.52 -10.97
C THR A 86 -22.22 34.32 -9.93
N ARG A 87 -22.79 33.67 -8.88
CA ARG A 87 -23.43 34.35 -7.75
C ARG A 87 -22.46 35.23 -6.96
N ILE A 88 -21.23 34.75 -6.73
CA ILE A 88 -20.17 35.54 -6.09
C ILE A 88 -19.83 36.79 -6.93
N ASN A 89 -19.71 36.63 -8.26
CA ASN A 89 -19.44 37.73 -9.17
C ASN A 89 -20.56 38.77 -9.14
N SER A 90 -21.83 38.35 -9.09
CA SER A 90 -22.97 39.25 -8.97
C SER A 90 -22.95 40.07 -7.64
N ILE A 91 -22.60 39.42 -6.53
CA ILE A 91 -22.45 40.13 -5.23
C ILE A 91 -21.30 41.12 -5.29
N ASN A 92 -20.16 40.79 -5.91
CA ASN A 92 -19.06 41.71 -6.10
C ASN A 92 -19.47 42.95 -6.91
N ALA A 93 -20.14 42.75 -8.04
CA ALA A 93 -20.64 43.82 -8.88
C ALA A 93 -21.61 44.78 -8.11
N GLN A 94 -22.47 44.17 -7.26
CA GLN A 94 -23.35 44.96 -6.40
C GLN A 94 -22.58 45.75 -5.36
N ASN A 95 -21.52 45.21 -4.76
CA ASN A 95 -20.66 45.93 -3.84
C ASN A 95 -19.91 47.08 -4.54
N ASP A 96 -19.48 46.88 -5.79
CA ASP A 96 -18.81 47.93 -6.59
C ASP A 96 -19.73 49.12 -6.82
N ILE A 97 -21.01 48.89 -7.11
CA ILE A 97 -22.03 49.97 -7.24
C ILE A 97 -22.18 50.70 -5.92
N LEU A 98 -22.27 50.01 -4.78
CA LEU A 98 -22.38 50.65 -3.46
C LEU A 98 -21.13 51.44 -3.11
N ASN A 99 -19.95 50.95 -3.43
CA ASN A 99 -18.69 51.66 -3.21
C ASN A 99 -18.64 52.97 -4.04
N GLN A 100 -19.09 52.95 -5.31
CA GLN A 100 -19.16 54.14 -6.13
C GLN A 100 -20.14 55.19 -5.54
N GLN A 101 -21.29 54.74 -4.98
CA GLN A 101 -22.23 55.62 -4.31
C GLN A 101 -21.61 56.27 -3.05
N ILE A 102 -20.86 55.47 -2.25
CA ILE A 102 -20.14 55.97 -1.08
C ILE A 102 -19.10 57.01 -1.49
N GLU A 103 -18.33 56.78 -2.55
CA GLU A 103 -17.34 57.71 -3.05
C GLU A 103 -17.99 59.04 -3.42
N ASN A 104 -19.10 59.03 -4.20
CA ASN A 104 -19.86 60.23 -4.56
C ASN A 104 -20.42 60.97 -3.35
N LEU A 105 -20.95 60.26 -2.34
CA LEU A 105 -21.42 60.88 -1.08
C LEU A 105 -20.29 61.48 -0.27
N ASN A 106 -19.13 60.84 -0.19
CA ASN A 106 -17.97 61.35 0.54
C ASN A 106 -17.46 62.67 -0.01
N VAL A 107 -17.56 62.90 -1.34
CA VAL A 107 -17.26 64.22 -1.92
C VAL A 107 -18.18 65.28 -1.33
N ASN A 108 -19.49 65.00 -1.17
CA ASN A 108 -20.45 65.92 -0.59
C ASN A 108 -20.24 66.09 0.93
N VAL A 109 -19.99 64.98 1.65
CA VAL A 109 -19.65 65.03 3.10
C VAL A 109 -18.47 65.95 3.34
N ASN A 110 -17.37 65.79 2.59
CA ASN A 110 -16.17 66.64 2.68
C ASN A 110 -16.46 68.09 2.37
N ARG A 111 -17.39 68.38 1.41
CA ARG A 111 -17.80 69.74 1.11
C ARG A 111 -18.60 70.36 2.22
N ILE A 112 -19.61 69.65 2.77
CA ILE A 112 -20.43 70.15 3.90
C ILE A 112 -19.58 70.30 5.15
N GLU A 113 -18.63 69.42 5.41
CA GLU A 113 -17.70 69.51 6.54
C GLU A 113 -16.90 70.85 6.51
N LYS A 114 -16.43 71.27 5.31
CA LYS A 114 -15.75 72.58 5.15
C LYS A 114 -16.69 73.71 5.34
N MET A 115 -17.91 73.72 4.77
CA MET A 115 -18.91 74.71 4.94
C MET A 115 -19.41 74.87 6.39
N LEU A 116 -19.44 73.75 7.13
CA LEU A 116 -19.78 73.74 8.54
C LEU A 116 -18.72 74.49 9.39
N LYS A 117 -17.43 74.35 9.04
CA LYS A 117 -16.32 75.08 9.67
C LYS A 117 -16.39 76.62 9.43
N ASP A 118 -17.00 77.01 8.31
CA ASP A 118 -17.19 78.41 7.91
C ASP A 118 -18.59 78.90 8.26
N ASP A 119 -19.35 78.23 9.19
CA ASP A 119 -20.73 78.50 9.55
C ASP A 119 -21.73 78.64 8.39
N ALA A 120 -21.41 78.08 7.25
CA ALA A 120 -22.21 78.07 6.02
C ALA A 120 -23.08 76.85 5.81
N ALA A 121 -23.05 75.88 6.70
CA ALA A 121 -23.87 74.64 6.69
C ALA A 121 -24.34 74.30 8.12
N THR A 122 -25.32 73.41 8.23
CA THR A 122 -25.85 72.99 9.54
C THR A 122 -25.30 71.57 9.92
N GLN A 123 -25.13 71.32 11.23
CA GLN A 123 -24.76 69.96 11.73
C GLN A 123 -25.71 68.89 11.23
N LYS A 124 -26.99 69.19 11.14
CA LYS A 124 -28.01 68.26 10.63
C LYS A 124 -27.69 67.80 9.19
N GLN A 125 -27.25 68.69 8.29
CA GLN A 125 -26.88 68.40 6.93
C GLN A 125 -25.67 67.45 6.87
N PHE A 126 -24.67 67.61 7.73
CA PHE A 126 -23.52 66.71 7.84
C PHE A 126 -23.93 65.36 8.38
N ASP A 127 -24.74 65.27 9.41
CA ASP A 127 -25.21 64.09 10.05
C ASP A 127 -26.07 63.24 9.08
N ASP A 128 -26.95 63.90 8.30
CA ASP A 128 -27.81 63.26 7.31
C ASP A 128 -26.97 62.58 6.19
N LEU A 129 -25.94 63.24 5.67
CA LEU A 129 -25.06 62.68 4.66
C LEU A 129 -24.15 61.54 5.20
N SER A 130 -23.58 61.77 6.39
CA SER A 130 -22.77 60.79 7.07
C SER A 130 -23.57 59.53 7.42
N GLY A 131 -24.84 59.70 7.80
CA GLY A 131 -25.78 58.62 8.05
C GLY A 131 -26.07 57.80 6.79
N GLN A 132 -26.20 58.45 5.62
CA GLN A 132 -26.37 57.76 4.33
C GLN A 132 -25.14 56.92 4.00
N VAL A 133 -23.92 57.41 4.18
CA VAL A 133 -22.68 56.64 3.99
C VAL A 133 -22.66 55.42 4.92
N ALA A 134 -23.02 55.59 6.19
CA ALA A 134 -23.07 54.50 7.15
C ALA A 134 -24.05 53.39 6.76
N VAL A 135 -25.22 53.76 6.20
CA VAL A 135 -26.21 52.77 5.67
C VAL A 135 -25.62 51.94 4.53
N LEU A 136 -24.98 52.61 3.56
CA LEU A 136 -24.35 51.88 2.41
C LEU A 136 -23.24 50.95 2.88
N GLN A 137 -22.42 51.35 3.85
CA GLN A 137 -21.40 50.49 4.44
C GLN A 137 -22.01 49.26 5.13
N LYS A 138 -23.15 49.39 5.80
CA LYS A 138 -23.88 48.27 6.39
C LYS A 138 -24.44 47.31 5.33
N GLN A 139 -24.89 47.86 4.18
CA GLN A 139 -25.31 47.03 3.04
C GLN A 139 -24.16 46.20 2.45
N ILE A 140 -22.97 46.80 2.28
CA ILE A 140 -21.76 46.09 1.86
C ILE A 140 -21.38 44.99 2.85
N ALA A 141 -21.48 45.28 4.16
CA ALA A 141 -21.20 44.29 5.20
C ALA A 141 -22.18 43.10 5.11
N ALA A 142 -23.46 43.32 4.86
CA ALA A 142 -24.49 42.31 4.65
C ALA A 142 -24.19 41.48 3.39
N ASN A 143 -23.84 42.13 2.26
CA ASN A 143 -23.44 41.45 1.04
C ASN A 143 -22.17 40.59 1.22
N ASN A 144 -21.20 41.06 1.98
CA ASN A 144 -20.00 40.29 2.30
C ASN A 144 -20.32 39.06 3.14
N THR A 145 -21.28 39.12 4.05
CA THR A 145 -21.77 37.94 4.77
C THR A 145 -22.42 36.95 3.83
N GLN A 146 -23.27 37.44 2.90
CA GLN A 146 -23.86 36.61 1.85
C GLN A 146 -22.80 35.95 0.94
N LYS A 147 -21.78 36.72 0.54
CA LYS A 147 -20.63 36.21 -0.23
C LYS A 147 -19.89 35.13 0.52
N ALA A 148 -19.65 35.29 1.81
CA ALA A 148 -19.01 34.24 2.63
C ALA A 148 -19.83 32.96 2.69
N SER A 149 -21.17 33.05 2.80
CA SER A 149 -22.06 31.89 2.76
C SER A 149 -21.97 31.16 1.41
N VAL A 150 -21.99 31.89 0.28
CA VAL A 150 -21.86 31.31 -1.06
C VAL A 150 -20.45 30.71 -1.27
N ALA A 151 -19.42 31.30 -0.74
CA ALA A 151 -18.06 30.76 -0.77
C ALA A 151 -17.96 29.44 0.03
N ALA A 152 -18.64 29.33 1.17
CA ALA A 152 -18.73 28.08 1.92
C ALA A 152 -19.47 26.98 1.12
N GLU A 153 -20.56 27.33 0.44
CA GLU A 153 -21.25 26.42 -0.50
C GLU A 153 -20.32 25.92 -1.59
N LEU A 154 -19.50 26.77 -2.19
CA LEU A 154 -18.51 26.41 -3.20
C LEU A 154 -17.49 25.40 -2.66
N SER A 155 -17.00 25.59 -1.44
CA SER A 155 -16.05 24.66 -0.80
C SER A 155 -16.63 23.27 -0.61
N VAL A 156 -17.94 23.13 -0.35
CA VAL A 156 -18.60 21.82 -0.28
C VAL A 156 -18.54 21.11 -1.64
N TYR A 157 -18.79 21.81 -2.75
CA TYR A 157 -18.68 21.20 -4.09
C TYR A 157 -17.24 20.86 -4.47
N GLU A 158 -16.25 21.66 -4.05
CA GLU A 158 -14.84 21.33 -4.24
C GLU A 158 -14.46 20.03 -3.51
N SER A 159 -14.95 19.83 -2.30
CA SER A 159 -14.76 18.59 -1.54
C SER A 159 -15.41 17.39 -2.24
N LYS A 160 -16.64 17.55 -2.77
CA LYS A 160 -17.31 16.50 -3.54
C LYS A 160 -16.53 16.14 -4.82
N LYS A 161 -16.01 17.14 -5.54
CA LYS A 161 -15.17 16.94 -6.73
C LYS A 161 -13.89 16.15 -6.37
N THR A 162 -13.27 16.46 -5.24
CA THR A 162 -12.08 15.74 -4.75
C THR A 162 -12.41 14.26 -4.48
N THR A 163 -13.54 13.98 -3.84
CA THR A 163 -14.01 12.60 -3.60
C THR A 163 -14.17 11.82 -4.92
N LEU A 164 -14.78 12.43 -5.94
CA LEU A 164 -14.93 11.79 -7.26
C LEU A 164 -13.57 11.55 -7.94
N ASN A 165 -12.63 12.48 -7.85
CA ASN A 165 -11.28 12.27 -8.38
C ASN A 165 -10.58 11.07 -7.72
N GLU A 166 -10.74 10.88 -6.40
CA GLU A 166 -10.21 9.71 -5.70
C GLU A 166 -10.90 8.41 -6.16
N GLN A 167 -12.21 8.43 -6.40
CA GLN A 167 -12.92 7.26 -6.94
C GLN A 167 -12.43 6.89 -8.35
N ILE A 168 -12.23 7.90 -9.23
CA ILE A 168 -11.65 7.71 -10.57
C ILE A 168 -10.24 7.12 -10.46
N LYS A 169 -9.41 7.65 -9.56
CA LYS A 169 -8.05 7.14 -9.34
C LYS A 169 -8.03 5.69 -8.87
N ARG A 170 -8.90 5.33 -7.92
CA ARG A 170 -9.05 3.96 -7.40
C ARG A 170 -9.65 2.97 -8.39
N SER A 171 -10.30 3.47 -9.45
CA SER A 171 -10.79 2.62 -10.54
C SER A 171 -9.66 2.12 -11.44
N CYS A 172 -8.49 2.77 -11.42
CA CYS A 172 -7.26 2.27 -12.01
C CYS A 172 -6.51 1.43 -10.97
N VAL A 173 -6.70 0.11 -11.01
CA VAL A 173 -6.09 -0.82 -10.07
C VAL A 173 -4.62 -0.99 -10.40
N ARG A 174 -3.73 -0.81 -9.41
CA ARG A 174 -2.28 -0.85 -9.57
C ARG A 174 -1.64 -1.86 -8.63
N SER A 175 -0.46 -2.35 -9.03
CA SER A 175 0.31 -3.26 -8.18
C SER A 175 0.89 -2.54 -6.96
N PRO A 176 0.68 -3.05 -5.74
CA PRO A 176 1.26 -2.49 -4.52
C PRO A 176 2.76 -2.79 -4.36
N LEU A 177 3.27 -3.79 -5.10
CA LEU A 177 4.66 -4.25 -5.01
C LEU A 177 5.19 -4.69 -6.39
N LYS A 178 6.50 -4.83 -6.50
CA LYS A 178 7.13 -5.55 -7.61
C LYS A 178 7.03 -7.04 -7.32
N GLY A 179 6.57 -7.85 -8.30
CA GLY A 179 6.42 -9.29 -8.12
C GLY A 179 5.97 -10.01 -9.38
N THR A 180 5.50 -11.23 -9.21
CA THR A 180 4.97 -12.08 -10.28
C THR A 180 3.48 -12.30 -10.05
N ILE A 181 2.68 -12.23 -11.09
CA ILE A 181 1.25 -12.58 -11.07
C ILE A 181 1.12 -14.09 -10.88
N ILE A 182 0.60 -14.50 -9.73
CA ILE A 182 0.44 -15.93 -9.41
C ILE A 182 -0.90 -16.46 -9.90
N GLU A 183 -1.95 -15.68 -9.73
CA GLU A 183 -3.31 -16.10 -10.02
C GLU A 183 -4.18 -14.90 -10.43
N LYS A 184 -5.08 -15.13 -11.35
CA LYS A 184 -6.00 -14.14 -11.89
C LYS A 184 -7.43 -14.56 -11.61
N TYR A 185 -8.21 -13.72 -10.94
CA TYR A 185 -9.57 -14.03 -10.50
C TYR A 185 -10.67 -13.36 -11.31
N SER A 186 -10.31 -12.50 -12.26
CA SER A 186 -11.28 -11.75 -13.08
C SER A 186 -10.73 -11.49 -14.47
N GLU A 187 -11.64 -11.22 -15.41
CA GLU A 187 -11.34 -10.92 -16.81
C GLU A 187 -11.91 -9.58 -17.26
N ALA A 188 -11.36 -9.04 -18.36
CA ALA A 188 -11.93 -7.86 -19.01
C ALA A 188 -13.36 -8.15 -19.48
N GLY A 189 -14.26 -7.20 -19.26
CA GLY A 189 -15.70 -7.33 -19.56
C GLY A 189 -16.55 -7.79 -18.39
N GLU A 190 -15.98 -8.40 -17.35
CA GLU A 190 -16.70 -8.77 -16.14
C GLU A 190 -17.12 -7.56 -15.30
N ILE A 191 -18.15 -7.75 -14.48
CA ILE A 191 -18.54 -6.79 -13.45
C ILE A 191 -17.85 -7.18 -12.14
N THR A 192 -17.16 -6.19 -11.55
CA THR A 192 -16.55 -6.32 -10.22
C THR A 192 -17.26 -5.47 -9.19
N ALA A 193 -17.06 -5.81 -7.91
CA ALA A 193 -17.51 -5.05 -6.76
C ALA A 193 -16.34 -4.73 -5.84
N THR A 194 -16.46 -3.68 -5.04
CA THR A 194 -15.47 -3.32 -4.02
C THR A 194 -15.16 -4.51 -3.12
N GLY A 195 -13.86 -4.82 -2.95
CA GLY A 195 -13.36 -5.95 -2.19
C GLY A 195 -13.26 -7.27 -2.96
N LYS A 196 -13.79 -7.38 -4.21
CA LYS A 196 -13.63 -8.59 -5.02
C LYS A 196 -12.16 -8.74 -5.43
N PRO A 197 -11.53 -9.91 -5.18
CA PRO A 197 -10.19 -10.19 -5.65
C PRO A 197 -10.07 -10.09 -7.18
N LEU A 198 -8.99 -9.50 -7.65
CA LEU A 198 -8.68 -9.39 -9.07
C LEU A 198 -7.47 -10.22 -9.45
N VAL A 199 -6.37 -10.09 -8.70
CA VAL A 199 -5.15 -10.85 -8.91
C VAL A 199 -4.44 -11.15 -7.59
N LYS A 200 -3.65 -12.22 -7.58
CA LYS A 200 -2.68 -12.54 -6.54
C LYS A 200 -1.28 -12.28 -7.07
N ILE A 201 -0.50 -11.50 -6.35
CA ILE A 201 0.89 -11.14 -6.71
C ILE A 201 1.80 -11.68 -5.61
N ALA A 202 2.91 -12.31 -5.99
CA ALA A 202 3.93 -12.73 -5.05
C ALA A 202 5.27 -12.04 -5.34
N ASP A 203 5.95 -11.61 -4.29
CA ASP A 203 7.36 -11.28 -4.37
C ASP A 203 8.17 -12.59 -4.27
N LEU A 204 8.74 -12.98 -5.40
CA LEU A 204 9.56 -14.20 -5.52
C LEU A 204 11.05 -13.91 -5.41
N SER A 205 11.48 -12.69 -5.19
CA SER A 205 12.91 -12.34 -5.06
C SER A 205 13.54 -12.90 -3.79
N VAL A 206 12.78 -12.91 -2.71
CA VAL A 206 13.11 -13.58 -1.44
C VAL A 206 11.97 -14.54 -1.11
N ILE A 207 12.27 -15.82 -1.08
CA ILE A 207 11.30 -16.86 -0.74
C ILE A 207 11.62 -17.40 0.65
N LYS A 208 10.60 -17.75 1.41
CA LYS A 208 10.73 -18.25 2.77
C LYS A 208 10.61 -19.75 2.79
N LEU A 209 11.63 -20.44 3.27
CA LEU A 209 11.50 -21.84 3.62
C LEU A 209 10.97 -21.95 5.04
N LYS A 210 9.73 -22.43 5.18
CA LYS A 210 9.10 -22.71 6.48
C LYS A 210 9.39 -24.16 6.85
N VAL A 211 10.27 -24.36 7.82
CA VAL A 211 10.66 -25.68 8.32
C VAL A 211 10.17 -25.85 9.77
N TYR A 212 10.17 -27.11 10.22
CA TYR A 212 9.74 -27.47 11.57
C TYR A 212 10.87 -28.18 12.31
N ILE A 213 11.16 -27.71 13.53
CA ILE A 213 12.20 -28.26 14.41
C ILE A 213 11.60 -28.81 15.69
N SER A 214 12.32 -29.70 16.33
CA SER A 214 11.99 -30.21 17.66
C SER A 214 12.34 -29.21 18.77
N GLY A 215 11.73 -29.35 19.95
CA GLY A 215 12.07 -28.56 21.13
C GLY A 215 13.54 -28.71 21.57
N ALA A 216 14.17 -29.86 21.28
CA ALA A 216 15.59 -30.09 21.57
C ALA A 216 16.52 -29.23 20.71
N GLN A 217 16.15 -28.96 19.46
CA GLN A 217 16.92 -28.15 18.53
C GLN A 217 16.74 -26.65 18.75
N LEU A 218 15.68 -26.23 19.45
CA LEU A 218 15.34 -24.81 19.64
C LEU A 218 16.46 -24.01 20.33
N GLY A 219 17.19 -24.65 21.26
CA GLY A 219 18.30 -23.99 21.99
C GLY A 219 19.57 -23.78 21.15
N SER A 220 19.69 -24.45 20.00
CA SER A 220 20.89 -24.42 19.15
C SER A 220 20.80 -23.47 17.98
N ILE A 221 19.64 -22.86 17.71
CA ILE A 221 19.43 -21.92 16.62
C ILE A 221 19.03 -20.54 17.11
N LYS A 222 19.34 -19.51 16.31
CA LYS A 222 19.01 -18.10 16.63
C LYS A 222 18.54 -17.37 15.38
N THR A 223 17.65 -16.41 15.56
CA THR A 223 17.29 -15.46 14.50
C THR A 223 18.54 -14.70 14.03
N GLY A 224 18.70 -14.53 12.71
CA GLY A 224 19.87 -13.96 12.07
C GLY A 224 20.99 -14.96 11.75
N GLN A 225 20.88 -16.22 12.23
CA GLN A 225 21.85 -17.26 11.94
C GLN A 225 21.78 -17.69 10.47
N GLN A 226 22.95 -17.90 9.86
CA GLN A 226 23.07 -18.46 8.52
C GLN A 226 22.87 -19.98 8.57
N CYS A 227 22.25 -20.51 7.56
CA CYS A 227 22.05 -21.96 7.38
C CYS A 227 22.16 -22.32 5.89
N THR A 228 22.34 -23.60 5.60
CA THR A 228 22.30 -24.12 4.25
C THR A 228 20.89 -24.69 3.98
N VAL A 229 20.30 -24.23 2.90
CA VAL A 229 19.00 -24.73 2.41
C VAL A 229 19.25 -25.59 1.19
N ARG A 230 18.62 -26.76 1.09
CA ARG A 230 18.73 -27.68 -0.03
C ARG A 230 17.37 -27.99 -0.64
N ILE A 231 17.36 -28.19 -1.94
CA ILE A 231 16.24 -28.74 -2.71
C ILE A 231 16.72 -29.93 -3.54
N ASP A 232 15.85 -30.88 -3.78
CA ASP A 232 16.13 -32.02 -4.63
C ASP A 232 16.32 -31.58 -6.10
N LYS A 233 17.40 -31.99 -6.72
CA LYS A 233 17.69 -31.79 -8.15
C LYS A 233 17.58 -33.07 -8.98
N GLY A 234 17.16 -34.16 -8.39
CA GLY A 234 17.06 -35.51 -8.96
C GLY A 234 17.13 -36.56 -7.85
N GLU A 235 17.35 -37.83 -8.22
CA GLU A 235 17.30 -38.90 -7.24
C GLU A 235 18.40 -38.87 -6.16
N LYS A 236 19.53 -38.18 -6.39
CA LYS A 236 20.69 -38.13 -5.45
C LYS A 236 21.44 -36.82 -5.46
N GLU A 237 20.94 -35.80 -6.15
CA GLU A 237 21.60 -34.52 -6.25
C GLU A 237 20.78 -33.43 -5.54
N TYR A 238 21.48 -32.48 -4.88
CA TYR A 238 20.86 -31.35 -4.21
C TYR A 238 21.39 -30.05 -4.82
N SER A 239 20.52 -29.07 -4.99
CA SER A 239 20.92 -27.68 -5.16
C SER A 239 20.92 -27.00 -3.79
N SER A 240 22.01 -26.30 -3.47
CA SER A 240 22.20 -25.65 -2.19
C SER A 240 22.11 -24.14 -2.31
N PHE A 241 21.41 -23.53 -1.37
CA PHE A 241 21.23 -22.06 -1.25
C PHE A 241 21.69 -21.62 0.14
N SER A 242 22.13 -20.37 0.25
CA SER A 242 22.35 -19.74 1.55
C SER A 242 21.02 -19.20 2.06
N GLY A 243 20.65 -19.56 3.29
CA GLY A 243 19.48 -19.06 3.97
C GLY A 243 19.83 -18.32 5.25
N THR A 244 18.97 -17.41 5.69
CA THR A 244 19.08 -16.72 6.97
C THR A 244 17.81 -16.96 7.76
N ILE A 245 17.95 -17.41 9.02
CA ILE A 245 16.79 -17.60 9.91
C ILE A 245 16.18 -16.24 10.22
N SER A 246 14.99 -15.97 9.70
CA SER A 246 14.28 -14.71 9.87
C SER A 246 13.30 -14.72 11.05
N TYR A 247 12.76 -15.89 11.39
CA TYR A 247 11.79 -16.03 12.47
C TYR A 247 11.81 -17.42 13.08
N ILE A 248 11.66 -17.51 14.39
CA ILE A 248 11.47 -18.75 15.15
C ILE A 248 10.18 -18.58 15.95
N SER A 249 9.24 -19.53 15.80
CA SER A 249 7.96 -19.49 16.51
C SER A 249 8.16 -19.62 18.02
N GLY A 250 7.56 -18.74 18.80
CA GLY A 250 7.51 -18.82 20.25
C GLY A 250 6.44 -19.80 20.79
N LYS A 251 5.64 -20.39 19.88
CA LYS A 251 4.60 -21.36 20.23
C LYS A 251 4.84 -22.66 19.50
N ALA A 252 4.68 -23.78 20.21
CA ALA A 252 4.69 -25.09 19.60
C ALA A 252 3.43 -25.31 18.76
N GLU A 253 3.60 -25.89 17.60
CA GLU A 253 2.55 -26.31 16.67
C GLU A 253 2.53 -27.83 16.58
N PHE A 254 1.42 -28.39 16.15
CA PHE A 254 1.36 -29.80 15.81
C PHE A 254 1.96 -30.00 14.41
N THR A 255 2.70 -31.10 14.20
CA THR A 255 3.21 -31.41 12.87
C THR A 255 2.04 -31.49 11.87
N PRO A 256 2.15 -30.85 10.69
CA PRO A 256 1.06 -30.85 9.69
C PRO A 256 0.85 -32.18 8.97
N LYS A 257 1.22 -33.32 9.58
CA LYS A 257 0.98 -34.66 9.02
C LYS A 257 -0.43 -35.16 9.36
N ILE A 258 -1.13 -35.62 8.33
CA ILE A 258 -2.34 -36.43 8.47
C ILE A 258 -1.94 -37.76 9.10
N ILE A 259 -2.37 -38.00 10.35
CA ILE A 259 -2.07 -39.20 11.13
C ILE A 259 -2.77 -40.40 10.47
N GLN A 260 -2.02 -41.37 10.02
CA GLN A 260 -2.56 -42.61 9.44
C GLN A 260 -2.51 -43.81 10.38
N THR A 261 -1.83 -43.74 11.53
CA THR A 261 -1.74 -44.84 12.48
C THR A 261 -1.84 -44.42 13.93
N LYS A 262 -2.33 -45.32 14.83
CA LYS A 262 -2.53 -45.10 16.25
C LYS A 262 -1.24 -44.90 17.09
N GLU A 263 -0.07 -45.10 16.49
CA GLU A 263 1.23 -45.10 17.21
C GLU A 263 2.08 -43.84 16.97
N GLU A 264 1.74 -42.99 16.02
CA GLU A 264 2.45 -41.71 15.81
C GLU A 264 1.94 -40.68 16.83
N ARG A 265 2.66 -40.54 17.94
CA ARG A 265 2.44 -39.48 18.93
C ARG A 265 2.63 -38.14 18.24
N VAL A 266 1.65 -37.27 18.38
CA VAL A 266 1.71 -35.87 17.94
C VAL A 266 2.93 -35.21 18.58
N THR A 267 3.98 -35.00 17.81
CA THR A 267 5.20 -34.36 18.29
C THR A 267 5.01 -32.85 18.14
N LEU A 268 5.16 -32.12 19.24
CA LEU A 268 5.18 -30.66 19.22
C LEU A 268 6.46 -30.18 18.54
N VAL A 269 6.29 -29.32 17.55
CA VAL A 269 7.37 -28.73 16.75
C VAL A 269 7.26 -27.20 16.78
N TYR A 270 8.36 -26.55 16.43
CA TYR A 270 8.42 -25.10 16.30
C TYR A 270 8.66 -24.74 14.86
N ALA A 271 7.84 -23.84 14.32
CA ALA A 271 8.02 -23.32 12.96
C ALA A 271 9.21 -22.36 12.94
N VAL A 272 10.06 -22.52 11.93
CA VAL A 272 11.20 -21.63 11.64
C VAL A 272 11.10 -21.14 10.20
N ASN A 273 11.15 -19.83 9.98
CA ASN A 273 11.21 -19.26 8.66
C ASN A 273 12.66 -18.90 8.32
N ILE A 274 13.07 -19.31 7.15
CA ILE A 274 14.41 -19.07 6.60
C ILE A 274 14.24 -18.28 5.30
N ASP A 275 14.77 -17.07 5.26
CA ASP A 275 14.75 -16.24 4.05
C ASP A 275 15.86 -16.70 3.10
N VAL A 276 15.50 -16.98 1.86
CA VAL A 276 16.40 -17.48 0.82
C VAL A 276 16.28 -16.57 -0.40
N LEU A 277 17.41 -16.04 -0.88
CA LEU A 277 17.45 -15.32 -2.15
C LEU A 277 17.17 -16.30 -3.29
N ASN A 278 16.20 -15.98 -4.11
CA ASN A 278 15.74 -16.83 -5.20
C ASN A 278 16.40 -16.42 -6.53
N ASP A 279 17.01 -17.36 -7.19
CA ASP A 279 17.56 -17.21 -8.55
C ASP A 279 16.53 -17.52 -9.66
N GLY A 280 15.25 -17.72 -9.28
CA GLY A 280 14.15 -18.09 -10.17
C GLY A 280 13.84 -19.60 -10.18
N SER A 281 14.68 -20.42 -9.56
CA SER A 281 14.48 -21.88 -9.48
C SER A 281 13.50 -22.28 -8.38
N LEU A 282 13.40 -21.50 -7.30
CA LEU A 282 12.54 -21.79 -6.17
C LEU A 282 11.10 -21.34 -6.46
N LYS A 283 10.15 -22.21 -6.17
CA LYS A 283 8.70 -21.95 -6.32
C LYS A 283 7.98 -22.12 -4.99
N SER A 284 6.90 -21.39 -4.79
CA SER A 284 5.99 -21.60 -3.66
C SER A 284 5.44 -23.02 -3.67
N GLY A 285 5.39 -23.67 -2.50
CA GLY A 285 4.95 -25.07 -2.34
C GLY A 285 6.04 -26.13 -2.59
N MET A 286 7.22 -25.77 -3.11
CA MET A 286 8.32 -26.73 -3.25
C MET A 286 8.79 -27.23 -1.88
N PRO A 287 9.12 -28.54 -1.74
CA PRO A 287 9.77 -29.06 -0.55
C PRO A 287 11.22 -28.56 -0.48
N GLY A 288 11.71 -28.37 0.74
CA GLY A 288 13.10 -28.00 1.01
C GLY A 288 13.56 -28.49 2.36
N GLU A 289 14.87 -28.57 2.48
CA GLU A 289 15.59 -29.02 3.67
C GLU A 289 16.45 -27.88 4.23
N ALA A 290 16.60 -27.83 5.54
CA ALA A 290 17.53 -26.91 6.20
C ALA A 290 18.58 -27.69 6.99
N ILE A 291 19.84 -27.20 6.92
CA ILE A 291 20.96 -27.67 7.70
C ILE A 291 21.48 -26.49 8.48
N PHE A 292 21.41 -26.56 9.80
CA PHE A 292 21.85 -25.52 10.73
C PHE A 292 23.31 -25.73 11.11
N GLN A 293 24.13 -24.68 11.00
CA GLN A 293 25.52 -24.77 11.41
C GLN A 293 25.62 -24.87 12.95
N GLY A 294 26.25 -25.91 13.44
CA GLY A 294 26.52 -26.10 14.89
C GLY A 294 25.51 -26.95 15.64
N VAL A 295 24.56 -27.57 14.96
CA VAL A 295 23.71 -28.61 15.58
C VAL A 295 24.48 -29.94 15.47
N ASN A 296 25.10 -30.38 16.58
CA ASN A 296 25.58 -31.77 16.71
C ASN A 296 24.38 -32.68 16.99
N ASN A 297 24.04 -33.52 16.04
CA ASN A 297 23.12 -34.65 16.24
C ASN A 297 23.76 -35.76 17.07
#